data_83a56ae688b9643328ff0adfce655b1b
#
_entry.id   83a56ae688b9643328ff0adfce655b1b
#
_cell.length_a   1.000
_cell.length_b   1.000
_cell.length_c   1.000
_cell.angle_alpha   90.00
_cell.angle_beta   90.00
_cell.angle_gamma   90.00
#
_symmetry.space_group_name_H-M   'P 1'
#
loop_
_entity.id
_entity.type
_entity.pdbx_description
1 polymer ?
#
loop_
_entity_poly.entity_id
_entity_poly.type
_entity_poly.pdbx_seq_one_letter_code
_entity_poly.pdbx_strand_id
1 'polypeptide(L)' 'MKLDEIRGLKGKIVTLRLLPDAPGAPVVTGRVLGMIEAADGLVLTVEPNGAPGKRLTVHHQHIASATPA' A
#
# COMPACT_ATOMS: atom_id res chain seq x y z
N MET A 1 -6.72 -8.74 0.80
CA MET A 1 -6.15 -8.77 2.17
C MET A 1 -7.19 -8.29 3.18
N LYS A 2 -7.11 -8.80 4.39
CA LYS A 2 -7.98 -8.34 5.47
C LYS A 2 -7.50 -6.99 5.98
N LEU A 3 -8.45 -6.16 6.45
CA LEU A 3 -8.12 -4.82 6.96
C LEU A 3 -7.14 -4.86 8.14
N ASP A 4 -7.27 -5.84 9.03
CA ASP A 4 -6.36 -5.96 10.17
C ASP A 4 -4.92 -6.22 9.74
N GLU A 5 -4.72 -7.02 8.69
CA GLU A 5 -3.39 -7.26 8.14
C GLU A 5 -2.80 -5.99 7.55
N ILE A 6 -3.63 -5.21 6.86
CA ILE A 6 -3.20 -3.95 6.26
C ILE A 6 -2.85 -2.93 7.33
N ARG A 7 -3.63 -2.83 8.39
CA ARG A 7 -3.34 -1.92 9.51
C ARG A 7 -2.00 -2.20 10.16
N GLY A 8 -1.59 -3.47 10.19
CA GLY A 8 -0.30 -3.87 10.73
C GLY A 8 0.90 -3.48 9.88
N LEU A 9 0.70 -2.98 8.67
CA LEU A 9 1.78 -2.60 7.77
C LEU A 9 2.33 -1.20 8.02
N LYS A 10 1.66 -0.38 8.81
CA LYS A 10 2.08 0.99 9.06
C LYS A 10 3.50 1.05 9.60
N GLY A 11 4.34 1.87 8.98
CA GLY A 11 5.74 2.04 9.36
C GLY A 11 6.68 0.98 8.82
N LYS A 12 6.15 -0.05 8.15
CA LYS A 12 6.96 -1.15 7.61
C LYS A 12 7.27 -0.95 6.13
N ILE A 13 8.39 -1.50 5.70
CA ILE A 13 8.75 -1.57 4.29
C ILE A 13 8.20 -2.88 3.75
N VAL A 14 7.37 -2.78 2.72
CA VAL A 14 6.64 -3.93 2.17
C VAL A 14 6.66 -3.90 0.65
N THR A 15 6.45 -5.07 0.05
CA THR A 15 6.15 -5.21 -1.37
C THR A 15 4.67 -5.47 -1.51
N LEU A 16 3.99 -4.57 -2.19
CA LEU A 16 2.55 -4.68 -2.47
C LEU A 16 2.36 -5.19 -3.90
N ARG A 17 1.63 -6.27 -4.03
CA ARG A 17 1.12 -6.72 -5.33
C ARG A 17 -0.28 -6.17 -5.51
N LEU A 18 -0.49 -5.46 -6.61
CA LEU A 18 -1.76 -4.83 -6.90
C LEU A 18 -2.57 -5.66 -7.89
N LEU A 19 -3.88 -5.50 -7.83
CA LEU A 19 -4.79 -6.15 -8.77
C LEU A 19 -4.61 -5.55 -10.18
N PRO A 20 -4.96 -6.31 -11.25
CA PRO A 20 -4.76 -5.82 -12.62
C PRO A 20 -5.49 -4.54 -12.95
N ASP A 21 -6.62 -4.26 -12.29
CA ASP A 21 -7.42 -3.06 -12.50
C ASP A 21 -6.92 -1.85 -11.70
N ALA A 22 -5.91 -2.03 -10.85
CA ALA A 22 -5.37 -0.93 -10.08
C ALA A 22 -4.57 0.02 -10.97
N PRO A 23 -4.67 1.34 -10.74
CA PRO A 23 -3.86 2.30 -11.50
C PRO A 23 -2.38 2.19 -11.10
N GLY A 24 -1.50 2.45 -12.05
CA GLY A 24 -0.06 2.49 -11.82
C GLY A 24 0.62 1.14 -11.99
N ALA A 25 1.78 0.98 -11.37
CA ALA A 25 2.58 -0.22 -11.49
C ALA A 25 1.92 -1.42 -10.78
N PRO A 26 2.06 -2.64 -11.32
CA PRO A 26 1.46 -3.83 -10.71
C PRO A 26 2.11 -4.24 -9.39
N VAL A 27 3.32 -3.78 -9.13
CA VAL A 27 4.05 -4.08 -7.88
C VAL A 27 4.69 -2.80 -7.37
N VAL A 28 4.51 -2.54 -6.08
CA VAL A 28 5.10 -1.37 -5.43
C VAL A 28 5.83 -1.84 -4.17
N THR A 29 7.10 -1.49 -4.06
CA THR A 29 7.89 -1.72 -2.85
C THR A 29 8.20 -0.39 -2.20
N GLY A 30 7.89 -0.27 -0.92
CA GLY A 30 8.13 0.98 -0.20
C GLY A 30 7.66 0.92 1.24
N ARG A 31 7.81 2.04 1.93
CA ARG A 31 7.39 2.17 3.32
C ARG A 31 5.96 2.69 3.38
N VAL A 32 5.15 2.03 4.18
CA VAL A 32 3.79 2.49 4.48
C VAL A 32 3.87 3.59 5.52
N LEU A 33 3.65 4.84 5.12
CA LEU A 33 3.75 6.00 6.01
C LEU A 33 2.53 6.16 6.90
N GLY A 34 1.37 5.83 6.39
CA GLY A 34 0.14 5.97 7.14
C GLY A 34 -1.05 5.44 6.39
N MET A 35 -2.21 5.49 7.06
CA MET A 35 -3.46 5.02 6.49
C MET A 35 -4.57 5.97 6.90
N ILE A 36 -5.53 6.16 6.00
CA ILE A 36 -6.71 6.98 6.22
C ILE A 36 -7.93 6.09 5.99
N GLU A 37 -8.88 6.13 6.91
CA GLU A 37 -10.16 5.45 6.71
C GLU A 37 -11.03 6.26 5.75
N ALA A 38 -11.50 5.60 4.71
CA ALA A 38 -12.45 6.15 3.76
C ALA A 38 -13.77 5.39 3.88
N ALA A 39 -14.79 5.88 3.20
CA ALA A 39 -16.12 5.27 3.25
C ALA A 39 -16.12 3.80 2.79
N ASP A 40 -15.22 3.45 1.89
CA ASP A 40 -15.13 2.12 1.28
C ASP A 40 -13.90 1.32 1.76
N GLY A 41 -13.26 1.74 2.84
CA GLY A 41 -12.13 1.01 3.43
C GLY A 41 -10.94 1.88 3.76
N LEU A 42 -9.73 1.33 3.64
CA LEU A 42 -8.49 2.03 3.97
C LEU A 42 -7.76 2.50 2.71
N VAL A 43 -7.18 3.68 2.83
CA VAL A 43 -6.29 4.26 1.81
C VAL A 43 -4.90 4.40 2.43
N LEU A 44 -3.93 3.76 1.80
CA LEU A 44 -2.55 3.75 2.28
C LEU A 44 -1.73 4.82 1.58
N THR A 45 -0.86 5.48 2.35
CA THR A 45 0.16 6.35 1.79
C THR A 45 1.49 5.62 1.84
N VAL A 46 2.10 5.42 0.70
CA VAL A 46 3.34 4.64 0.55
C VAL A 46 4.43 5.51 -0.06
N GLU A 47 5.61 5.49 0.56
CA GLU A 47 6.80 6.11 -0.01
C GLU A 47 7.60 5.04 -0.75
N PRO A 48 7.66 5.09 -2.10
CA PRO A 48 8.35 4.07 -2.87
C PRO A 48 9.85 4.05 -2.59
N ASN A 49 10.43 2.84 -2.59
CA ASN A 49 11.89 2.69 -2.53
C ASN A 49 12.53 3.30 -3.79
N GLY A 50 13.64 4.01 -3.60
CA GLY A 50 14.34 4.66 -4.69
C GLY A 50 13.76 5.99 -5.14
N ALA A 51 12.67 6.43 -4.50
CA ALA A 51 12.03 7.71 -4.79
C ALA A 51 11.67 8.44 -3.50
N PRO A 52 12.67 8.78 -2.65
CA PRO A 52 12.40 9.47 -1.39
C PRO A 52 11.71 10.81 -1.64
N GLY A 53 10.75 11.14 -0.80
CA GLY A 53 9.95 12.35 -0.95
C GLY A 53 8.73 12.20 -1.83
N LYS A 54 8.63 11.13 -2.62
CA LYS A 54 7.41 10.81 -3.38
C LYS A 54 6.45 10.02 -2.51
N ARG A 55 5.17 10.17 -2.79
CA ARG A 55 4.12 9.43 -2.07
C ARG A 55 3.11 8.90 -3.07
N LEU A 56 2.71 7.64 -2.86
CA LEU A 56 1.67 6.99 -3.63
C LEU A 56 0.48 6.73 -2.72
N THR A 57 -0.71 6.89 -3.28
CA THR A 57 -1.96 6.56 -2.60
C THR A 57 -2.47 5.25 -3.15
N VAL A 58 -2.68 4.26 -2.26
CA VAL A 58 -3.13 2.93 -2.66
C VAL A 58 -4.36 2.56 -1.83
N HIS A 59 -5.46 2.23 -2.52
CA HIS A 59 -6.65 1.72 -1.86
C HIS A 59 -6.46 0.25 -1.49
N HIS A 60 -6.90 -0.14 -0.28
CA HIS A 60 -6.74 -1.50 0.18
C HIS A 60 -7.38 -2.53 -0.75
N GLN A 61 -8.50 -2.16 -1.37
CA GLN A 61 -9.22 -3.07 -2.27
C GLN A 61 -8.44 -3.36 -3.56
N HIS A 62 -7.41 -2.59 -3.88
CA HIS A 62 -6.54 -2.85 -5.01
C HIS A 62 -5.33 -3.71 -4.64
N ILE A 63 -5.17 -4.09 -3.39
CA ILE A 63 -4.03 -4.88 -2.93
C ILE A 63 -4.39 -6.36 -2.98
N ALA A 64 -3.68 -7.11 -3.82
CA ALA A 64 -3.83 -8.56 -3.89
C ALA A 64 -3.06 -9.24 -2.76
N SER A 65 -1.84 -8.78 -2.49
CA SER A 65 -1.03 -9.30 -1.40
C SER A 65 0.01 -8.27 -0.96
N ALA A 66 0.52 -8.44 0.25
CA ALA A 66 1.63 -7.66 0.77
C ALA A 66 2.60 -8.58 1.50
N THR A 67 3.89 -8.41 1.23
CA THR A 67 4.94 -9.20 1.86
C THR A 67 6.01 -8.26 2.41
N PRO A 68 6.68 -8.61 3.52
CA PRO A 68 7.82 -7.84 4.01
C PRO A 68 8.90 -7.75 2.94
N ALA A 69 9.46 -6.57 2.80
CA ALA A 69 10.56 -6.37 1.86
C ALA A 69 11.91 -6.62 2.53
#